data_5976f62395552107ac460b4551ef1f28
#
_entry.id   5976f62395552107ac460b4551ef1f28
#
_cell.length_a   1.000
_cell.length_b   1.000
_cell.length_c   1.000
_cell.angle_alpha   90.00
_cell.angle_beta   90.00
_cell.angle_gamma   90.00
#
_symmetry.space_group_name_H-M   'P 1'
#
loop_
_entity.id
_entity.type
_entity.pdbx_description
1 polymer ?
#
loop_
_entity_poly.entity_id
_entity_poly.type
_entity_poly.pdbx_seq_one_letter_code
_entity_poly.pdbx_strand_id
1 'polypeptide(L)'
;RRILEASAGSGAFRLEADTEHTFTQKELRSILDTISNRFHKLPDGALKSNMDFWGMDNHTALVFFKLNTPAARQAFREHIIDSPAVSFEGPESPMPHSETGVPDTLGISLRPEYPVYSTQTSKASFVLINQSNSNIMCGEEYCITYEDEQGIWRKLPTDHFFFSVGYLVQPGEYRIRTASLYPEVHPNKPGRYRFLYHLTLLDTRTRIQMMTEFRLSNDEKEWKQTKTLEIPIHLTITQNSDNSATSETSA
;
A
#
# COMPACT_ATOMS: atom_id res chain seq x y z
N ARG A 1 -20.30 -2.04 -34.74
CA ARG A 1 -21.12 -0.96 -35.29
C ARG A 1 -22.28 -1.51 -36.14
N ARG A 2 -22.05 -2.35 -37.19
CA ARG A 2 -23.11 -2.95 -38.03
C ARG A 2 -24.16 -3.74 -37.23
N ILE A 3 -23.78 -4.47 -36.17
CA ILE A 3 -24.71 -5.25 -35.32
C ILE A 3 -25.59 -4.30 -34.49
N LEU A 4 -25.00 -3.23 -33.94
CA LEU A 4 -25.75 -2.23 -33.17
C LEU A 4 -26.70 -1.42 -34.04
N GLU A 5 -26.27 -1.05 -35.25
CA GLU A 5 -27.12 -0.35 -36.23
C GLU A 5 -28.32 -1.22 -36.69
N ALA A 6 -28.10 -2.54 -36.84
CA ALA A 6 -29.19 -3.48 -37.14
C ALA A 6 -30.15 -3.65 -35.95
N SER A 7 -29.67 -3.60 -34.72
CA SER A 7 -30.48 -3.69 -33.49
C SER A 7 -31.21 -2.39 -33.16
N ALA A 8 -30.71 -1.24 -33.60
CA ALA A 8 -31.27 0.09 -33.37
C ALA A 8 -32.32 0.51 -34.41
N GLY A 9 -32.63 -0.35 -35.37
CA GLY A 9 -33.60 -0.06 -36.46
C GLY A 9 -35.04 0.20 -36.03
N SER A 10 -35.35 0.11 -34.73
CA SER A 10 -36.64 0.44 -34.13
C SER A 10 -36.84 1.94 -33.84
N GLY A 11 -35.86 2.80 -34.07
CA GLY A 11 -35.91 4.22 -33.72
C GLY A 11 -35.79 4.50 -32.19
N ALA A 12 -35.65 3.46 -31.37
CA ALA A 12 -35.55 3.60 -29.89
C ALA A 12 -34.21 4.12 -29.43
N PHE A 13 -33.16 4.05 -30.27
CA PHE A 13 -31.78 4.47 -29.90
C PHE A 13 -31.20 5.34 -31.02
N ARG A 14 -30.47 6.38 -30.60
CA ARG A 14 -29.62 7.16 -31.49
C ARG A 14 -28.16 6.75 -31.23
N LEU A 15 -27.49 6.28 -32.28
CA LEU A 15 -26.06 5.99 -32.21
C LEU A 15 -25.30 7.28 -32.55
N GLU A 16 -24.65 7.85 -31.55
CA GLU A 16 -23.72 8.97 -31.73
C GLU A 16 -22.28 8.45 -31.76
N ALA A 17 -21.44 9.08 -32.58
CA ALA A 17 -20.03 8.78 -32.59
C ALA A 17 -19.43 9.30 -31.27
N ASP A 18 -18.78 8.42 -30.53
CA ASP A 18 -17.99 8.81 -29.38
C ASP A 18 -16.71 9.49 -29.87
N THR A 19 -16.69 10.82 -29.78
CA THR A 19 -15.53 11.64 -30.18
C THR A 19 -14.53 11.86 -29.05
N GLU A 20 -14.88 11.44 -27.83
CA GLU A 20 -14.01 11.58 -26.65
C GLU A 20 -13.04 10.39 -26.51
N HIS A 21 -13.40 9.21 -27.04
CA HIS A 21 -12.56 8.01 -26.94
C HIS A 21 -11.61 7.90 -28.13
N THR A 22 -10.33 8.14 -27.87
CA THR A 22 -9.25 8.02 -28.87
C THR A 22 -8.85 6.56 -29.12
N PHE A 23 -9.05 5.67 -28.11
CA PHE A 23 -8.65 4.27 -28.14
C PHE A 23 -9.86 3.36 -27.89
N THR A 24 -9.88 2.22 -28.57
CA THR A 24 -10.92 1.21 -28.36
C THR A 24 -10.64 0.39 -27.10
N GLN A 25 -11.67 -0.16 -26.47
CA GLN A 25 -11.51 -1.08 -25.33
C GLN A 25 -10.61 -2.27 -25.66
N LYS A 26 -10.62 -2.76 -26.90
CA LYS A 26 -9.77 -3.87 -27.35
C LYS A 26 -8.30 -3.46 -27.34
N GLU A 27 -7.97 -2.26 -27.80
CA GLU A 27 -6.62 -1.72 -27.78
C GLU A 27 -6.14 -1.51 -26.34
N LEU A 28 -6.96 -0.91 -25.49
CA LEU A 28 -6.62 -0.71 -24.08
C LEU A 28 -6.38 -2.02 -23.34
N ARG A 29 -7.20 -3.05 -23.56
CA ARG A 29 -6.96 -4.39 -23.00
C ARG A 29 -5.65 -4.99 -23.47
N SER A 30 -5.33 -4.88 -24.76
CA SER A 30 -4.05 -5.38 -25.30
C SER A 30 -2.85 -4.67 -24.68
N ILE A 31 -2.97 -3.37 -24.36
CA ILE A 31 -1.94 -2.60 -23.66
C ILE A 31 -1.83 -3.09 -22.21
N LEU A 32 -2.93 -3.31 -21.49
CA LEU A 32 -2.90 -3.84 -20.12
C LEU A 32 -2.27 -5.24 -20.05
N ASP A 33 -2.58 -6.11 -21.02
CA ASP A 33 -1.94 -7.43 -21.12
C ASP A 33 -0.42 -7.29 -21.34
N THR A 34 -0.01 -6.31 -22.15
CA THR A 34 1.41 -6.01 -22.37
C THR A 34 2.08 -5.50 -21.09
N ILE A 35 1.42 -4.58 -20.39
CA ILE A 35 1.90 -4.04 -19.08
C ILE A 35 2.08 -5.20 -18.10
N SER A 36 1.05 -6.03 -17.90
CA SER A 36 1.08 -7.17 -16.99
C SER A 36 2.21 -8.15 -17.33
N ASN A 37 2.31 -8.56 -18.59
CA ASN A 37 3.31 -9.51 -19.05
C ASN A 37 4.75 -8.98 -18.88
N ARG A 38 4.98 -7.69 -19.13
CA ARG A 38 6.31 -7.08 -18.98
C ARG A 38 6.64 -6.79 -17.52
N PHE A 39 5.68 -6.36 -16.72
CA PHE A 39 5.84 -6.16 -15.28
C PHE A 39 6.34 -7.43 -14.57
N HIS A 40 5.76 -8.60 -14.86
CA HIS A 40 6.19 -9.86 -14.26
C HIS A 40 7.61 -10.28 -14.66
N LYS A 41 8.12 -9.74 -15.77
CA LYS A 41 9.50 -10.00 -16.24
C LYS A 41 10.50 -8.95 -15.78
N LEU A 42 10.05 -7.85 -15.19
CA LEU A 42 10.96 -6.85 -14.66
C LEU A 42 11.80 -7.43 -13.52
N PRO A 43 13.09 -7.12 -13.48
CA PRO A 43 13.90 -7.36 -12.29
C PRO A 43 13.36 -6.55 -11.11
N ASP A 44 13.65 -7.03 -9.90
CA ASP A 44 13.37 -6.24 -8.69
C ASP A 44 14.19 -4.94 -8.73
N GLY A 45 13.56 -3.84 -8.38
CA GLY A 45 14.17 -2.50 -8.44
C GLY A 45 13.14 -1.37 -8.44
N ALA A 46 13.63 -0.16 -8.63
CA ALA A 46 12.85 1.07 -8.46
C ALA A 46 11.56 1.11 -9.30
N LEU A 47 11.61 0.74 -10.58
CA LEU A 47 10.42 0.77 -11.43
C LEU A 47 9.35 -0.21 -10.93
N LYS A 48 9.73 -1.47 -10.67
CA LYS A 48 8.81 -2.52 -10.22
C LYS A 48 8.18 -2.18 -8.88
N SER A 49 8.99 -1.72 -7.92
CA SER A 49 8.52 -1.32 -6.60
C SER A 49 7.65 -0.06 -6.62
N ASN A 50 7.85 0.83 -7.59
CA ASN A 50 7.11 2.07 -7.73
C ASN A 50 5.74 1.89 -8.41
N MET A 51 5.58 0.88 -9.26
CA MET A 51 4.28 0.54 -9.85
C MET A 51 3.37 -0.07 -8.80
N ASP A 52 2.29 0.62 -8.47
CA ASP A 52 1.36 0.21 -7.40
C ASP A 52 0.12 -0.49 -7.96
N PHE A 53 -0.44 0.06 -9.03
CA PHE A 53 -1.64 -0.46 -9.67
C PHE A 53 -1.64 -0.11 -11.17
N TRP A 54 -2.31 -0.93 -11.97
CA TRP A 54 -2.69 -0.57 -13.35
C TRP A 54 -4.06 -1.11 -13.68
N GLY A 55 -4.77 -0.37 -14.50
CA GLY A 55 -6.13 -0.70 -14.89
C GLY A 55 -6.56 0.08 -16.13
N MET A 56 -7.84 0.07 -16.42
CA MET A 56 -8.43 0.78 -17.53
C MET A 56 -9.49 1.74 -17.00
N ASP A 57 -9.40 2.99 -17.38
CA ASP A 57 -10.52 3.91 -17.32
C ASP A 57 -11.27 3.94 -18.66
N ASN A 58 -12.19 4.89 -18.85
CA ASN A 58 -12.98 4.98 -20.09
C ASN A 58 -12.14 5.38 -21.32
N HIS A 59 -10.94 5.95 -21.13
CA HIS A 59 -10.17 6.63 -22.18
C HIS A 59 -8.75 6.11 -22.35
N THR A 60 -8.13 5.60 -21.27
CA THR A 60 -6.72 5.22 -21.25
C THR A 60 -6.45 3.94 -20.45
N ALA A 61 -5.29 3.35 -20.68
CA ALA A 61 -4.68 2.39 -19.76
C ALA A 61 -3.98 3.19 -18.66
N LEU A 62 -4.56 3.18 -17.47
CA LEU A 62 -4.05 3.90 -16.31
C LEU A 62 -2.94 3.12 -15.61
N VAL A 63 -1.84 3.78 -15.26
CA VAL A 63 -0.78 3.27 -14.40
C VAL A 63 -0.63 4.20 -13.21
N PHE A 64 -0.77 3.65 -12.02
CA PHE A 64 -0.61 4.39 -10.77
C PHE A 64 0.77 4.09 -10.15
N PHE A 65 1.55 5.14 -9.90
CA PHE A 65 2.83 5.08 -9.23
C PHE A 65 2.73 5.52 -7.77
N LYS A 66 3.51 4.88 -6.89
CA LYS A 66 3.70 5.37 -5.52
C LYS A 66 4.33 6.77 -5.52
N LEU A 67 5.20 7.03 -6.50
CA LEU A 67 5.80 8.34 -6.76
C LEU A 67 5.90 8.57 -8.28
N ASN A 68 5.03 9.43 -8.82
CA ASN A 68 4.88 9.68 -10.25
C ASN A 68 5.85 10.75 -10.77
N THR A 69 7.15 10.46 -10.74
CA THR A 69 8.18 11.37 -11.23
C THR A 69 8.36 11.28 -12.75
N PRO A 70 8.94 12.32 -13.41
CA PRO A 70 9.34 12.22 -14.81
C PRO A 70 10.26 11.04 -15.08
N ALA A 71 11.19 10.72 -14.17
CA ALA A 71 12.09 9.57 -14.28
C ALA A 71 11.34 8.25 -14.22
N ALA A 72 10.33 8.11 -13.35
CA ALA A 72 9.49 6.91 -13.28
C ALA A 72 8.70 6.68 -14.57
N ARG A 73 8.08 7.75 -15.11
CA ARG A 73 7.37 7.68 -16.40
C ARG A 73 8.30 7.32 -17.57
N GLN A 74 9.51 7.87 -17.57
CA GLN A 74 10.51 7.56 -18.60
C GLN A 74 10.93 6.08 -18.51
N ALA A 75 11.26 5.59 -17.33
CA ALA A 75 11.62 4.19 -17.10
C ALA A 75 10.49 3.23 -17.53
N PHE A 76 9.23 3.60 -17.24
CA PHE A 76 8.08 2.81 -17.71
C PHE A 76 8.03 2.73 -19.24
N ARG A 77 8.17 3.86 -19.94
CA ARG A 77 8.15 3.88 -21.41
C ARG A 77 9.26 3.03 -22.01
N GLU A 78 10.45 3.07 -21.43
CA GLU A 78 11.60 2.32 -21.91
C GLU A 78 11.48 0.80 -21.66
N HIS A 79 10.96 0.40 -20.51
CA HIS A 79 10.97 -1.02 -20.10
C HIS A 79 9.63 -1.73 -20.25
N ILE A 80 8.52 -1.00 -20.24
CA ILE A 80 7.18 -1.57 -20.33
C ILE A 80 6.56 -1.28 -21.70
N ILE A 81 6.14 -0.07 -21.96
CA ILE A 81 5.54 0.31 -23.25
C ILE A 81 5.53 1.84 -23.40
N ASP A 82 5.94 2.32 -24.56
CA ASP A 82 5.75 3.70 -24.98
C ASP A 82 4.47 3.78 -25.83
N SER A 83 3.40 4.29 -25.26
CA SER A 83 2.10 4.39 -25.93
C SER A 83 1.36 5.63 -25.47
N PRO A 84 0.78 6.41 -26.38
CA PRO A 84 -0.06 7.56 -26.03
C PRO A 84 -1.37 7.17 -25.34
N ALA A 85 -1.75 5.90 -25.38
CA ALA A 85 -2.93 5.39 -24.68
C ALA A 85 -2.68 5.11 -23.19
N VAL A 86 -1.45 5.31 -22.69
CA VAL A 86 -1.12 5.13 -21.27
C VAL A 86 -1.12 6.48 -20.56
N SER A 87 -1.92 6.56 -19.50
CA SER A 87 -1.90 7.69 -18.54
C SER A 87 -1.21 7.27 -17.25
N PHE A 88 -0.62 8.27 -16.55
CA PHE A 88 0.11 8.05 -15.31
C PHE A 88 -0.50 8.88 -14.19
N GLU A 89 -0.79 8.24 -13.08
CA GLU A 89 -1.28 8.88 -11.87
C GLU A 89 -0.37 8.60 -10.67
N GLY A 90 -0.60 9.32 -9.59
CA GLY A 90 0.14 9.25 -8.34
C GLY A 90 0.78 10.59 -7.97
N PRO A 91 1.23 10.74 -6.72
CA PRO A 91 1.87 11.97 -6.24
C PRO A 91 3.24 12.17 -6.92
N GLU A 92 3.54 13.40 -7.35
CA GLU A 92 4.86 13.72 -7.94
C GLU A 92 5.96 13.93 -6.90
N SER A 93 5.57 14.17 -5.64
CA SER A 93 6.47 14.30 -4.49
C SER A 93 5.76 13.86 -3.20
N PRO A 94 6.52 13.51 -2.14
CA PRO A 94 5.93 13.18 -0.84
C PRO A 94 5.05 14.32 -0.31
N MET A 95 3.75 14.03 -0.12
CA MET A 95 2.77 15.04 0.28
C MET A 95 2.83 15.33 1.78
N PRO A 96 2.59 16.58 2.23
CA PRO A 96 2.39 16.88 3.64
C PRO A 96 1.26 16.03 4.24
N HIS A 97 1.44 15.60 5.49
CA HIS A 97 0.48 14.77 6.20
C HIS A 97 0.29 15.28 7.62
N SER A 98 -0.91 15.69 7.96
CA SER A 98 -1.23 16.32 9.25
C SER A 98 -1.92 15.39 10.23
N GLU A 99 -2.30 14.18 9.80
CA GLU A 99 -2.97 13.24 10.70
C GLU A 99 -2.03 12.78 11.81
N THR A 100 -2.59 12.65 12.98
CA THR A 100 -1.91 12.18 14.20
C THR A 100 -2.70 11.05 14.82
N GLY A 101 -2.10 10.35 15.75
CA GLY A 101 -2.75 9.30 16.51
C GLY A 101 -2.10 9.17 17.88
N VAL A 102 -2.43 8.11 18.58
CA VAL A 102 -1.91 7.82 19.90
C VAL A 102 -1.24 6.44 19.94
N PRO A 103 -0.14 6.26 20.68
CA PRO A 103 0.50 4.97 20.82
C PRO A 103 -0.25 4.04 21.80
N ASP A 104 -1.00 4.63 22.75
CA ASP A 104 -1.74 3.93 23.80
C ASP A 104 -3.12 4.57 24.00
N THR A 105 -4.16 3.75 24.03
CA THR A 105 -5.51 4.16 24.38
C THR A 105 -6.39 2.96 24.74
N LEU A 106 -7.26 3.10 25.72
CA LEU A 106 -8.28 2.10 26.10
C LEU A 106 -7.75 0.66 26.30
N GLY A 107 -6.50 0.52 26.76
CA GLY A 107 -5.85 -0.79 26.88
C GLY A 107 -5.32 -1.36 25.56
N ILE A 108 -5.28 -0.56 24.50
CA ILE A 108 -4.70 -0.93 23.21
C ILE A 108 -3.38 -0.17 23.04
N SER A 109 -2.34 -0.86 22.58
CA SER A 109 -1.06 -0.22 22.32
C SER A 109 -0.49 -0.62 20.96
N LEU A 110 0.24 0.33 20.34
CA LEU A 110 0.95 0.14 19.09
C LEU A 110 2.44 0.46 19.30
N ARG A 111 3.31 -0.50 18.97
CA ARG A 111 4.76 -0.38 19.19
C ARG A 111 5.54 -0.79 17.96
N PRO A 112 6.68 -0.15 17.62
CA PRO A 112 7.60 -0.69 16.64
C PRO A 112 8.30 -1.93 17.23
N GLU A 113 8.62 -2.92 16.40
CA GLU A 113 9.42 -4.07 16.79
C GLU A 113 10.82 -3.62 17.27
N TYR A 114 11.42 -2.67 16.55
CA TYR A 114 12.64 -1.98 16.92
C TYR A 114 12.42 -0.47 16.92
N PRO A 115 12.83 0.26 17.95
CA PRO A 115 12.70 1.73 17.96
C PRO A 115 13.60 2.42 16.93
N VAL A 116 14.68 1.75 16.48
CA VAL A 116 15.60 2.25 15.46
C VAL A 116 15.87 1.16 14.43
N TYR A 117 15.76 1.49 13.15
CA TYR A 117 16.11 0.64 12.02
C TYR A 117 17.23 1.29 11.19
N SER A 118 17.90 0.49 10.38
CA SER A 118 18.82 1.01 9.35
C SER A 118 18.05 1.78 8.27
N THR A 119 18.66 2.84 7.70
CA THR A 119 18.13 3.51 6.51
C THR A 119 18.09 2.58 5.28
N GLN A 120 18.83 1.48 5.29
CA GLN A 120 18.83 0.48 4.22
C GLN A 120 17.67 -0.51 4.33
N THR A 121 16.88 -0.46 5.43
CA THR A 121 15.78 -1.41 5.58
C THR A 121 14.66 -1.12 4.59
N SER A 122 14.14 -2.17 3.98
CA SER A 122 12.98 -2.10 3.09
C SER A 122 11.66 -2.33 3.83
N LYS A 123 11.72 -2.80 5.07
CA LYS A 123 10.54 -3.14 5.88
C LYS A 123 10.74 -2.77 7.34
N ALA A 124 9.66 -2.37 8.00
CA ALA A 124 9.59 -2.19 9.45
C ALA A 124 8.35 -2.90 10.00
N SER A 125 8.47 -3.56 11.14
CA SER A 125 7.37 -4.28 11.79
C SER A 125 6.87 -3.54 13.02
N PHE A 126 5.56 -3.60 13.22
CA PHE A 126 4.82 -2.95 14.30
C PHE A 126 3.89 -3.96 14.95
N VAL A 127 3.75 -3.88 16.27
CA VAL A 127 2.91 -4.79 17.05
C VAL A 127 1.74 -4.01 17.63
N LEU A 128 0.55 -4.39 17.22
CA LEU A 128 -0.71 -3.98 17.84
C LEU A 128 -1.04 -4.97 18.96
N ILE A 129 -1.19 -4.48 20.19
CA ILE A 129 -1.45 -5.29 21.38
C ILE A 129 -2.81 -4.89 21.92
N ASN A 130 -3.71 -5.86 22.10
CA ASN A 130 -5.04 -5.63 22.65
C ASN A 130 -5.12 -6.15 24.09
N GLN A 131 -4.96 -5.27 25.05
CA GLN A 131 -5.21 -5.54 26.48
C GLN A 131 -6.53 -4.91 26.96
N SER A 132 -7.40 -4.49 26.02
CA SER A 132 -8.75 -4.00 26.33
C SER A 132 -9.70 -5.18 26.57
N ASN A 133 -10.95 -4.86 26.95
CA ASN A 133 -12.02 -5.85 27.07
C ASN A 133 -12.85 -5.98 25.77
N SER A 134 -12.45 -5.29 24.68
CA SER A 134 -13.19 -5.24 23.42
C SER A 134 -12.46 -5.94 22.29
N ASN A 135 -13.21 -6.57 21.40
CA ASN A 135 -12.66 -7.06 20.15
C ASN A 135 -12.30 -5.88 19.22
N ILE A 136 -11.15 -5.98 18.56
CA ILE A 136 -10.65 -4.98 17.62
C ILE A 136 -10.70 -5.55 16.21
N MET A 137 -11.18 -4.76 15.25
CA MET A 137 -11.04 -5.02 13.81
C MET A 137 -10.01 -4.05 13.24
N CYS A 138 -9.02 -4.57 12.51
CA CYS A 138 -8.04 -3.78 11.76
C CYS A 138 -7.86 -4.36 10.34
N GLY A 139 -7.37 -3.53 9.41
CA GLY A 139 -7.18 -3.92 7.99
C GLY A 139 -5.71 -4.07 7.60
N GLU A 140 -5.48 -4.04 6.30
CA GLU A 140 -4.14 -4.02 5.71
C GLU A 140 -3.59 -2.59 5.56
N GLU A 141 -4.46 -1.60 5.48
CA GLU A 141 -4.11 -0.21 5.23
C GLU A 141 -3.29 0.40 6.37
N TYR A 142 -2.20 1.07 6.01
CA TYR A 142 -1.37 1.84 6.92
C TYR A 142 -0.82 3.08 6.21
N CYS A 143 -0.30 4.02 6.99
CA CYS A 143 0.43 5.16 6.47
C CYS A 143 1.75 5.31 7.23
N ILE A 144 2.84 5.59 6.49
CA ILE A 144 4.12 5.98 7.08
C ILE A 144 4.38 7.42 6.71
N THR A 145 4.83 8.19 7.70
CA THR A 145 5.28 9.57 7.49
C THR A 145 6.70 9.73 8.02
N TYR A 146 7.44 10.65 7.44
CA TYR A 146 8.75 11.09 7.92
C TYR A 146 8.77 12.59 8.15
N GLU A 147 9.57 13.04 9.11
CA GLU A 147 9.79 14.46 9.38
C GLU A 147 10.87 14.99 8.44
N ASP A 148 10.53 16.00 7.62
CA ASP A 148 11.50 16.62 6.72
C ASP A 148 12.39 17.65 7.45
N GLU A 149 13.34 18.24 6.74
CA GLU A 149 14.30 19.21 7.28
C GLU A 149 13.63 20.51 7.80
N GLN A 150 12.40 20.77 7.42
CA GLN A 150 11.58 21.91 7.89
C GLN A 150 10.68 21.53 9.07
N GLY A 151 10.74 20.29 9.55
CA GLY A 151 9.88 19.77 10.60
C GLY A 151 8.46 19.44 10.12
N ILE A 152 8.24 19.34 8.82
CA ILE A 152 6.94 18.99 8.24
C ILE A 152 6.88 17.48 8.06
N TRP A 153 5.83 16.87 8.57
CA TRP A 153 5.55 15.44 8.33
C TRP A 153 5.07 15.23 6.90
N ARG A 154 5.74 14.35 6.16
CA ARG A 154 5.41 13.98 4.78
C ARG A 154 5.11 12.50 4.66
N LYS A 155 4.10 12.17 3.87
CA LYS A 155 3.75 10.79 3.59
C LYS A 155 4.88 10.12 2.79
N LEU A 156 5.40 9.01 3.28
CA LEU A 156 6.35 8.18 2.54
C LEU A 156 5.60 7.51 1.37
N PRO A 157 6.19 7.41 0.17
CA PRO A 157 5.60 6.68 -0.95
C PRO A 157 5.49 5.18 -0.64
N THR A 158 4.33 4.77 -0.15
CA THR A 158 3.99 3.38 0.16
C THR A 158 2.82 2.93 -0.69
N ASP A 159 2.34 1.69 -0.50
CA ASP A 159 1.17 1.19 -1.22
C ASP A 159 -0.05 2.09 -0.97
N HIS A 160 -0.84 2.34 -2.03
CA HIS A 160 -2.10 3.09 -1.97
C HIS A 160 -3.30 2.14 -2.07
N PHE A 161 -3.08 0.95 -2.62
CA PHE A 161 -4.11 -0.05 -2.82
C PHE A 161 -3.86 -1.24 -1.89
N PHE A 162 -4.80 -1.50 -1.01
CA PHE A 162 -4.77 -2.60 -0.07
C PHE A 162 -5.97 -3.52 -0.30
N PHE A 163 -5.79 -4.80 -0.02
CA PHE A 163 -6.90 -5.73 -0.01
C PHE A 163 -7.88 -5.37 1.11
N SER A 164 -9.18 -5.42 0.81
CA SER A 164 -10.24 -5.19 1.79
C SER A 164 -10.40 -6.41 2.70
N VAL A 165 -9.39 -6.66 3.53
CA VAL A 165 -9.38 -7.76 4.51
C VAL A 165 -9.45 -7.17 5.91
N GLY A 166 -10.34 -7.71 6.73
CA GLY A 166 -10.44 -7.37 8.15
C GLY A 166 -9.88 -8.47 9.03
N TYR A 167 -9.10 -8.08 10.03
CA TYR A 167 -8.51 -8.99 11.01
C TYR A 167 -9.07 -8.69 12.39
N LEU A 168 -9.56 -9.74 13.04
CA LEU A 168 -10.02 -9.69 14.42
C LEU A 168 -8.81 -9.86 15.35
N VAL A 169 -8.69 -8.98 16.36
CA VAL A 169 -7.73 -9.09 17.46
C VAL A 169 -8.52 -9.09 18.76
N GLN A 170 -8.58 -10.25 19.42
CA GLN A 170 -9.36 -10.43 20.64
C GLN A 170 -8.64 -9.84 21.88
N PRO A 171 -9.33 -9.61 23.00
CA PRO A 171 -8.70 -9.28 24.28
C PRO A 171 -7.57 -10.25 24.64
N GLY A 172 -6.39 -9.74 24.99
CA GLY A 172 -5.21 -10.53 25.32
C GLY A 172 -4.38 -10.96 24.11
N GLU A 173 -4.81 -10.68 22.88
CA GLU A 173 -4.05 -10.99 21.67
C GLU A 173 -3.20 -9.84 21.18
N TYR A 174 -2.27 -10.14 20.26
CA TYR A 174 -1.52 -9.16 19.50
C TYR A 174 -1.49 -9.52 18.02
N ARG A 175 -1.20 -8.52 17.18
CA ARG A 175 -1.01 -8.68 15.76
C ARG A 175 0.23 -7.92 15.28
N ILE A 176 1.06 -8.57 14.50
CA ILE A 176 2.19 -7.95 13.84
C ILE A 176 1.75 -7.40 12.48
N ARG A 177 2.10 -6.15 12.21
CA ARG A 177 1.94 -5.50 10.92
C ARG A 177 3.31 -5.11 10.38
N THR A 178 3.70 -5.66 9.23
CA THR A 178 4.93 -5.28 8.55
C THR A 178 4.58 -4.28 7.45
N ALA A 179 5.28 -3.16 7.45
CA ALA A 179 5.13 -2.08 6.48
C ALA A 179 6.35 -2.00 5.57
N SER A 180 6.13 -1.78 4.28
CA SER A 180 7.19 -1.55 3.29
C SER A 180 7.60 -0.08 3.28
N LEU A 181 8.90 0.18 3.16
CA LEU A 181 9.48 1.53 3.15
C LEU A 181 9.95 1.98 1.75
N TYR A 182 10.13 1.05 0.81
CA TYR A 182 10.50 1.28 -0.59
C TYR A 182 11.69 2.24 -0.79
N PRO A 183 12.88 1.98 -0.17
CA PRO A 183 14.04 2.87 -0.28
C PRO A 183 14.53 3.05 -1.73
N GLU A 184 14.23 2.13 -2.62
CA GLU A 184 14.51 2.20 -4.05
C GLU A 184 13.59 3.16 -4.83
N VAL A 185 12.42 3.49 -4.28
CA VAL A 185 11.48 4.47 -4.84
C VAL A 185 11.76 5.87 -4.28
N HIS A 186 11.95 5.95 -2.98
CA HIS A 186 12.28 7.16 -2.24
C HIS A 186 13.33 6.83 -1.18
N PRO A 187 14.58 7.29 -1.33
CA PRO A 187 15.65 6.97 -0.38
C PRO A 187 15.28 7.33 1.05
N ASN A 188 15.39 6.36 1.94
CA ASN A 188 15.18 6.58 3.36
C ASN A 188 16.26 7.51 3.92
N LYS A 189 15.85 8.55 4.64
CA LYS A 189 16.75 9.49 5.32
C LYS A 189 16.87 9.14 6.80
N PRO A 190 18.01 9.39 7.45
CA PRO A 190 18.08 9.34 8.91
C PRO A 190 17.11 10.35 9.52
N GLY A 191 16.37 9.97 10.56
CA GLY A 191 15.41 10.86 11.19
C GLY A 191 14.23 10.14 11.83
N ARG A 192 13.19 10.92 12.13
CA ARG A 192 11.96 10.47 12.78
C ARG A 192 10.93 10.04 11.77
N TYR A 193 10.26 8.93 12.06
CA TYR A 193 9.18 8.36 11.26
C TYR A 193 7.99 8.05 12.15
N ARG A 194 6.79 8.04 11.57
CA ARG A 194 5.55 7.61 12.19
C ARG A 194 4.89 6.52 11.39
N PHE A 195 4.40 5.53 12.09
CA PHE A 195 3.51 4.53 11.54
C PHE A 195 2.11 4.79 12.08
N LEU A 196 1.15 5.05 11.18
CA LEU A 196 -0.24 5.31 11.48
C LEU A 196 -1.09 4.12 11.05
N TYR A 197 -1.99 3.69 11.93
CA TYR A 197 -2.77 2.50 11.71
C TYR A 197 -4.18 2.66 12.27
N HIS A 198 -5.20 2.37 11.44
CA HIS A 198 -6.58 2.47 11.84
C HIS A 198 -7.09 1.15 12.41
N LEU A 199 -7.88 1.24 13.45
CA LEU A 199 -8.63 0.13 14.00
C LEU A 199 -10.06 0.55 14.38
N THR A 200 -10.94 -0.43 14.57
CA THR A 200 -12.32 -0.23 15.03
C THR A 200 -12.58 -1.12 16.23
N LEU A 201 -13.04 -0.54 17.34
CA LEU A 201 -13.62 -1.28 18.45
C LEU A 201 -14.99 -1.81 18.02
N LEU A 202 -15.19 -3.12 18.04
CA LEU A 202 -16.41 -3.72 17.50
C LEU A 202 -17.64 -3.46 18.37
N ASP A 203 -17.47 -3.38 19.69
CA ASP A 203 -18.57 -3.19 20.64
C ASP A 203 -19.23 -1.81 20.50
N THR A 204 -18.41 -0.79 20.30
CA THR A 204 -18.86 0.61 20.19
C THR A 204 -18.87 1.14 18.77
N ARG A 205 -18.30 0.41 17.81
CA ARG A 205 -18.03 0.84 16.43
C ARG A 205 -17.16 2.11 16.37
N THR A 206 -16.36 2.34 17.40
CA THR A 206 -15.48 3.50 17.48
C THR A 206 -14.23 3.27 16.65
N ARG A 207 -13.97 4.14 15.69
CA ARG A 207 -12.71 4.14 14.93
C ARG A 207 -11.64 4.87 15.73
N ILE A 208 -10.46 4.28 15.80
CA ILE A 208 -9.31 4.83 16.51
C ILE A 208 -8.15 4.87 15.53
N GLN A 209 -7.44 6.00 15.50
CA GLN A 209 -6.17 6.11 14.81
C GLN A 209 -5.04 5.94 15.82
N MET A 210 -4.35 4.81 15.70
CA MET A 210 -3.13 4.54 16.42
C MET A 210 -1.95 5.15 15.69
N MET A 211 -0.92 5.57 16.43
CA MET A 211 0.33 6.08 15.86
C MET A 211 1.50 5.72 16.79
N THR A 212 2.57 5.23 16.21
CA THR A 212 3.82 5.05 16.94
C THR A 212 4.99 5.64 16.17
N GLU A 213 5.98 6.16 16.88
CA GLU A 213 7.20 6.72 16.29
C GLU A 213 8.33 5.67 16.28
N PHE A 214 9.15 5.73 15.24
CA PHE A 214 10.39 5.00 15.13
C PHE A 214 11.44 5.87 14.43
N ARG A 215 12.68 5.43 14.40
CA ARG A 215 13.76 6.17 13.75
C ARG A 215 14.46 5.32 12.70
N LEU A 216 14.94 5.98 11.66
CA LEU A 216 15.95 5.41 10.78
C LEU A 216 17.29 6.06 11.05
N SER A 217 18.36 5.26 11.02
CA SER A 217 19.73 5.74 11.27
C SER A 217 20.74 5.10 10.31
N ASN A 218 21.77 5.87 9.97
CA ASN A 218 22.95 5.38 9.26
C ASN A 218 24.00 4.86 10.24
N ASP A 219 23.89 5.15 11.55
CA ASP A 219 24.82 4.65 12.56
C ASP A 219 24.47 3.21 12.93
N GLU A 220 25.36 2.30 12.53
CA GLU A 220 25.22 0.88 12.79
C GLU A 220 25.12 0.56 14.30
N LYS A 221 25.75 1.35 15.17
CA LYS A 221 25.67 1.16 16.62
C LYS A 221 24.26 1.43 17.15
N GLU A 222 23.56 2.42 16.62
CA GLU A 222 22.20 2.76 17.07
C GLU A 222 21.22 1.62 16.79
N TRP A 223 21.19 1.09 15.55
CA TRP A 223 20.17 0.09 15.20
C TRP A 223 20.58 -1.35 15.56
N LYS A 224 21.87 -1.70 15.62
CA LYS A 224 22.31 -3.03 16.09
C LYS A 224 22.17 -3.22 17.60
N GLN A 225 22.21 -2.16 18.41
CA GLN A 225 22.04 -2.22 19.86
C GLN A 225 20.57 -2.10 20.30
N THR A 226 19.68 -1.88 19.37
CA THR A 226 18.25 -1.77 19.65
C THR A 226 17.70 -3.11 20.16
N LYS A 227 17.06 -3.10 21.32
CA LYS A 227 16.38 -4.27 21.86
C LYS A 227 15.05 -4.49 21.11
N THR A 228 14.77 -5.75 20.83
CA THR A 228 13.46 -6.16 20.34
C THR A 228 12.37 -5.85 21.37
N LEU A 229 11.16 -5.56 20.90
CA LEU A 229 10.00 -5.39 21.75
C LEU A 229 9.75 -6.64 22.60
N GLU A 230 9.68 -6.49 23.91
CA GLU A 230 9.24 -7.55 24.82
C GLU A 230 7.72 -7.53 24.91
N ILE A 231 7.08 -8.60 24.45
CA ILE A 231 5.63 -8.77 24.56
C ILE A 231 5.33 -9.43 25.91
N PRO A 232 4.36 -8.92 26.70
CA PRO A 232 4.00 -9.54 27.99
C PRO A 232 3.62 -11.00 27.85
N ILE A 233 4.15 -11.86 28.76
CA ILE A 233 4.05 -13.33 28.71
C ILE A 233 2.59 -13.88 28.77
N HIS A 234 1.63 -13.06 29.19
CA HIS A 234 0.21 -13.46 29.30
C HIS A 234 -0.59 -13.26 28.01
N LEU A 235 0.03 -12.81 26.94
CA LEU A 235 -0.65 -12.72 25.66
C LEU A 235 -0.68 -14.10 25.00
N THR A 236 -1.89 -14.56 24.66
CA THR A 236 -2.06 -15.81 23.89
C THR A 236 -1.61 -15.53 22.45
N ILE A 237 -0.68 -16.31 21.94
CA ILE A 237 -0.23 -16.22 20.55
C ILE A 237 -1.24 -16.96 19.68
N THR A 238 -2.08 -16.24 18.96
CA THR A 238 -2.88 -16.81 17.87
C THR A 238 -2.09 -16.67 16.58
N GLN A 239 -1.28 -17.66 16.25
CA GLN A 239 -0.72 -17.78 14.92
C GLN A 239 -1.85 -18.19 13.97
N ASN A 240 -2.36 -17.29 13.17
CA ASN A 240 -3.12 -17.66 12.00
C ASN A 240 -2.12 -18.31 11.01
N SER A 241 -2.05 -19.64 11.03
CA SER A 241 -1.41 -20.39 9.97
C SER A 241 -2.17 -20.09 8.69
N ASP A 242 -1.51 -19.46 7.74
CA ASP A 242 -1.96 -19.41 6.36
C ASP A 242 -2.18 -20.86 5.89
N ASN A 243 -3.42 -21.28 5.81
CA ASN A 243 -3.80 -22.52 5.17
C ASN A 243 -3.54 -22.37 3.67
N SER A 244 -2.32 -22.72 3.26
CA SER A 244 -2.07 -23.11 1.88
C SER A 244 -2.86 -24.40 1.62
N ALA A 245 -4.00 -24.25 0.97
CA ALA A 245 -4.75 -25.37 0.44
C ALA A 245 -3.92 -26.07 -0.63
N THR A 246 -3.19 -27.10 -0.26
CA THR A 246 -2.70 -28.12 -1.19
C THR A 246 -3.89 -28.90 -1.68
N SER A 247 -4.30 -28.67 -2.93
CA SER A 247 -5.19 -29.55 -3.65
C SER A 247 -4.47 -30.88 -3.92
N GLU A 248 -4.71 -31.88 -3.11
CA GLU A 248 -4.39 -33.25 -3.48
C GLU A 248 -5.44 -33.71 -4.50
N THR A 249 -5.00 -33.88 -5.73
CA THR A 249 -5.72 -34.62 -6.76
C THR A 249 -5.48 -36.11 -6.51
N SER A 250 -6.49 -36.82 -6.06
CA SER A 250 -6.47 -38.29 -6.03
C SER A 250 -7.03 -38.81 -7.33
N ALA A 251 -6.32 -39.83 -7.86
CA ALA A 251 -6.58 -40.63 -9.05
C ALA A 251 -7.98 -41.23 -9.18
#